data_7364a50ea659312f797225dbe7971b6d
#
_entry.id   7364a50ea659312f797225dbe7971b6d
#
_cell.length_a   1.000
_cell.length_b   1.000
_cell.length_c   1.000
_cell.angle_alpha   90.00
_cell.angle_beta   90.00
_cell.angle_gamma   90.00
#
_symmetry.space_group_name_H-M   'P 1'
#
loop_
_entity.id
_entity.type
_entity.pdbx_description
1 polymer ?
#
loop_
_entity_poly.entity_id
_entity_poly.type
_entity_poly.pdbx_seq_one_letter_code
_entity_poly.pdbx_strand_id
1 'polypeptide(L)'
;MHNEMVLDAANAATIRLVNASWSNYLQRACRNLHSIGQLCRGDGAEILLRRLKRTRPSTYGHSIRVAKFSRATGRAFGFDDARLKQLGQAAVFHDIGKILVPEVVLNRPRKPTPTEMFVLHKHPTFGAMLASFFDLPAELRIRTQYHHERWDGKGYPEGLAGKDIPLMARIVQVADTYDAMVATDRPYRKAHTHAEAIAELLREAGTQFDPHVIEAFIDTFPEEEKAN
;
A
#
# COMPACT_ATOMS: atom_id res chain seq x y z
N MET A 1 13.39 -36.57 1.04
CA MET A 1 12.77 -36.35 -0.28
C MET A 1 11.26 -36.63 -0.31
N HIS A 2 10.74 -37.76 0.25
CA HIS A 2 9.29 -38.06 0.21
C HIS A 2 8.42 -37.13 1.08
N ASN A 3 8.92 -36.67 2.22
CA ASN A 3 8.21 -35.76 3.14
C ASN A 3 8.12 -34.32 2.64
N GLU A 4 9.08 -33.83 1.88
CA GLU A 4 9.04 -32.46 1.33
C GLU A 4 8.04 -32.35 0.17
N MET A 5 7.93 -33.35 -0.68
CA MET A 5 6.93 -33.38 -1.77
C MET A 5 5.49 -33.45 -1.25
N VAL A 6 5.22 -34.11 -0.13
CA VAL A 6 3.88 -34.22 0.46
C VAL A 6 3.47 -32.89 1.13
N LEU A 7 4.41 -32.19 1.77
CA LEU A 7 4.21 -30.86 2.33
C LEU A 7 3.95 -29.80 1.25
N ASP A 8 4.63 -29.88 0.12
CA ASP A 8 4.44 -28.97 -1.03
C ASP A 8 3.07 -29.20 -1.71
N ALA A 9 2.65 -30.45 -1.86
CA ALA A 9 1.34 -30.78 -2.45
C ALA A 9 0.16 -30.35 -1.54
N ALA A 10 0.29 -30.52 -0.22
CA ALA A 10 -0.71 -30.06 0.75
C ALA A 10 -0.79 -28.54 0.80
N ASN A 11 0.33 -27.83 0.74
CA ASN A 11 0.38 -26.38 0.64
C ASN A 11 -0.23 -25.87 -0.67
N ALA A 12 0.06 -26.51 -1.80
CA ALA A 12 -0.51 -26.16 -3.10
C ALA A 12 -2.03 -26.37 -3.15
N ALA A 13 -2.54 -27.46 -2.56
CA ALA A 13 -3.97 -27.72 -2.45
C ALA A 13 -4.67 -26.71 -1.53
N THR A 14 -4.07 -26.39 -0.40
CA THR A 14 -4.57 -25.35 0.53
C THR A 14 -4.57 -23.97 -0.12
N ILE A 15 -3.53 -23.61 -0.87
CA ILE A 15 -3.46 -22.36 -1.64
C ILE A 15 -4.56 -22.32 -2.73
N ARG A 16 -4.81 -23.42 -3.43
CA ARG A 16 -5.89 -23.51 -4.44
C ARG A 16 -7.28 -23.36 -3.84
N LEU A 17 -7.56 -24.00 -2.70
CA LEU A 17 -8.83 -23.88 -1.97
C LEU A 17 -9.01 -22.45 -1.43
N VAL A 18 -7.98 -21.86 -0.88
CA VAL A 18 -7.96 -20.46 -0.45
C VAL A 18 -8.24 -19.56 -1.64
N ASN A 19 -7.56 -19.75 -2.79
CA ASN A 19 -7.75 -18.94 -3.99
C ASN A 19 -9.17 -19.07 -4.57
N ALA A 20 -9.76 -20.27 -4.60
CA ALA A 20 -11.13 -20.47 -5.08
C ALA A 20 -12.17 -19.83 -4.14
N SER A 21 -12.00 -20.00 -2.83
CA SER A 21 -12.85 -19.35 -1.81
C SER A 21 -12.70 -17.81 -1.87
N TRP A 22 -11.49 -17.32 -2.10
CA TRP A 22 -11.20 -15.90 -2.27
C TRP A 22 -11.79 -15.32 -3.55
N SER A 23 -11.69 -16.03 -4.68
CA SER A 23 -12.33 -15.60 -5.92
C SER A 23 -13.83 -15.37 -5.74
N ASN A 24 -14.51 -16.30 -5.06
CA ASN A 24 -15.93 -16.17 -4.74
C ASN A 24 -16.21 -15.00 -3.78
N TYR A 25 -15.35 -14.81 -2.76
CA TYR A 25 -15.46 -13.68 -1.83
C TYR A 25 -15.29 -12.35 -2.56
N LEU A 26 -14.24 -12.22 -3.40
CA LEU A 26 -13.96 -11.02 -4.18
C LEU A 26 -15.10 -10.70 -5.16
N GLN A 27 -15.64 -11.70 -5.85
CA GLN A 27 -16.78 -11.49 -6.74
C GLN A 27 -18.01 -11.00 -5.98
N ARG A 28 -18.28 -11.51 -4.76
CA ARG A 28 -19.36 -11.00 -3.91
C ARG A 28 -19.10 -9.58 -3.43
N ALA A 29 -17.88 -9.30 -3.00
CA ALA A 29 -17.47 -7.96 -2.56
C ALA A 29 -17.58 -6.95 -3.70
N CYS A 30 -17.11 -7.27 -4.91
CA CYS A 30 -17.24 -6.42 -6.09
C CYS A 30 -18.70 -6.20 -6.49
N ARG A 31 -19.57 -7.25 -6.48
CA ARG A 31 -21.01 -7.08 -6.73
C ARG A 31 -21.66 -6.15 -5.72
N ASN A 32 -21.34 -6.29 -4.43
CA ASN A 32 -21.86 -5.40 -3.39
C ASN A 32 -21.39 -3.96 -3.60
N LEU A 33 -20.13 -3.74 -4.00
CA LEU A 33 -19.60 -2.43 -4.32
C LEU A 33 -20.24 -1.84 -5.57
N HIS A 34 -20.50 -2.65 -6.60
CA HIS A 34 -21.22 -2.24 -7.80
C HIS A 34 -22.66 -1.80 -7.49
N SER A 35 -23.39 -2.57 -6.69
CA SER A 35 -24.74 -2.20 -6.25
C SER A 35 -24.73 -0.87 -5.47
N ILE A 36 -23.69 -0.63 -4.65
CA ILE A 36 -23.51 0.64 -3.94
C ILE A 36 -23.17 1.76 -4.95
N GLY A 37 -22.34 1.49 -5.95
CA GLY A 37 -21.97 2.45 -7.00
C GLY A 37 -23.17 2.88 -7.86
N GLN A 38 -24.05 1.94 -8.18
CA GLN A 38 -25.30 2.25 -8.93
C GLN A 38 -26.30 3.08 -8.12
N LEU A 39 -26.31 2.91 -6.79
CA LEU A 39 -27.19 3.67 -5.87
C LEU A 39 -26.61 5.03 -5.50
N CYS A 40 -25.29 5.22 -5.59
CA CYS A 40 -24.60 6.46 -5.30
C CYS A 40 -24.29 7.17 -6.63
N ARG A 41 -25.00 8.23 -6.96
CA ARG A 41 -24.61 9.17 -8.02
C ARG A 41 -23.30 9.86 -7.59
N GLY A 42 -22.15 9.46 -8.16
CA GLY A 42 -20.85 10.03 -7.81
C GLY A 42 -19.70 9.43 -8.62
N ASP A 43 -18.57 10.11 -8.57
CA ASP A 43 -17.30 9.62 -9.13
C ASP A 43 -16.88 8.34 -8.38
N GLY A 44 -16.43 7.33 -9.11
CA GLY A 44 -15.97 6.04 -8.55
C GLY A 44 -14.87 6.20 -7.49
N ALA A 45 -14.00 7.19 -7.66
CA ALA A 45 -12.98 7.55 -6.68
C ALA A 45 -13.61 7.99 -5.35
N GLU A 46 -14.61 8.86 -5.40
CA GLU A 46 -15.30 9.36 -4.20
C GLU A 46 -16.02 8.23 -3.47
N ILE A 47 -16.70 7.35 -4.20
CA ILE A 47 -17.40 6.18 -3.64
C ILE A 47 -16.42 5.29 -2.86
N LEU A 48 -15.27 4.97 -3.45
CA LEU A 48 -14.24 4.15 -2.83
C LEU A 48 -13.65 4.82 -1.58
N LEU A 49 -13.32 6.11 -1.65
CA LEU A 49 -12.75 6.84 -0.51
C LEU A 49 -13.74 6.99 0.63
N ARG A 50 -15.02 7.29 0.34
CA ARG A 50 -16.09 7.31 1.37
C ARG A 50 -16.24 5.93 2.02
N ARG A 51 -16.16 4.85 1.24
CA ARG A 51 -16.19 3.48 1.76
C ARG A 51 -15.00 3.19 2.65
N LEU A 52 -13.76 3.52 2.21
CA LEU A 52 -12.55 3.37 3.01
C LEU A 52 -12.66 4.13 4.33
N LYS A 53 -13.02 5.42 4.29
CA LYS A 53 -13.18 6.26 5.47
C LYS A 53 -14.16 5.69 6.48
N ARG A 54 -15.29 5.13 5.99
CA ARG A 54 -16.34 4.56 6.85
C ARG A 54 -15.93 3.22 7.46
N THR A 55 -15.29 2.34 6.69
CA THR A 55 -15.00 0.96 7.12
C THR A 55 -13.60 0.78 7.67
N ARG A 56 -12.67 1.68 7.34
CA ARG A 56 -11.25 1.61 7.71
C ARG A 56 -10.72 3.03 8.02
N PRO A 57 -11.24 3.70 9.05
CA PRO A 57 -10.88 5.11 9.33
C PRO A 57 -9.39 5.31 9.61
N SER A 58 -8.73 4.37 10.29
CA SER A 58 -7.28 4.40 10.53
C SER A 58 -6.49 4.31 9.21
N THR A 59 -6.84 3.37 8.30
CA THR A 59 -6.22 3.28 6.98
C THR A 59 -6.44 4.55 6.17
N TYR A 60 -7.64 5.13 6.20
CA TYR A 60 -7.92 6.39 5.52
C TYR A 60 -7.06 7.53 6.06
N GLY A 61 -6.98 7.70 7.39
CA GLY A 61 -6.13 8.71 8.02
C GLY A 61 -4.65 8.56 7.66
N HIS A 62 -4.15 7.33 7.71
CA HIS A 62 -2.81 6.97 7.24
C HIS A 62 -2.59 7.39 5.78
N SER A 63 -3.48 7.02 4.86
CA SER A 63 -3.34 7.37 3.44
C SER A 63 -3.30 8.89 3.20
N ILE A 64 -4.00 9.69 4.00
CA ILE A 64 -3.94 11.16 3.92
C ILE A 64 -2.56 11.68 4.37
N ARG A 65 -1.97 11.12 5.46
CA ARG A 65 -0.63 11.51 5.91
C ARG A 65 0.44 11.10 4.89
N VAL A 66 0.35 9.89 4.35
CA VAL A 66 1.23 9.40 3.27
C VAL A 66 1.16 10.32 2.05
N ALA A 67 -0.04 10.79 1.66
CA ALA A 67 -0.19 11.73 0.56
C ALA A 67 0.49 13.10 0.85
N LYS A 68 0.47 13.57 2.10
CA LYS A 68 1.18 14.79 2.50
C LYS A 68 2.69 14.64 2.31
N PHE A 69 3.28 13.57 2.84
CA PHE A 69 4.71 13.28 2.71
C PHE A 69 5.11 13.04 1.26
N SER A 70 4.36 12.22 0.52
CA SER A 70 4.63 11.97 -0.90
C SER A 70 4.65 13.25 -1.73
N ARG A 71 3.69 14.15 -1.52
CA ARG A 71 3.66 15.44 -2.26
C ARG A 71 4.83 16.35 -1.90
N ALA A 72 5.26 16.36 -0.64
CA ALA A 72 6.46 17.10 -0.23
C ALA A 72 7.69 16.55 -0.98
N THR A 73 7.89 15.24 -0.97
CA THR A 73 8.98 14.57 -1.72
C THR A 73 8.88 14.85 -3.23
N GLY A 74 7.66 14.82 -3.80
CA GLY A 74 7.46 15.15 -5.21
C GLY A 74 7.88 16.57 -5.57
N ARG A 75 7.72 17.55 -4.66
CA ARG A 75 8.22 18.91 -4.85
C ARG A 75 9.76 18.94 -4.90
N ALA A 76 10.44 18.20 -4.03
CA ALA A 76 11.90 18.06 -4.06
C ALA A 76 12.38 17.43 -5.38
N PHE A 77 11.57 16.58 -6.02
CA PHE A 77 11.81 16.08 -7.37
C PHE A 77 11.44 17.07 -8.50
N GLY A 78 11.01 18.28 -8.18
CA GLY A 78 10.60 19.28 -9.18
C GLY A 78 9.29 18.94 -9.92
N PHE A 79 8.39 18.18 -9.30
CA PHE A 79 7.08 17.89 -9.92
C PHE A 79 6.22 19.15 -9.98
N ASP A 80 5.62 19.39 -11.13
CA ASP A 80 4.58 20.39 -11.32
C ASP A 80 3.28 20.04 -10.58
N ASP A 81 2.33 20.97 -10.51
CA ASP A 81 1.07 20.79 -9.78
C ASP A 81 0.25 19.60 -10.31
N ALA A 82 0.30 19.33 -11.62
CA ALA A 82 -0.42 18.21 -12.23
C ALA A 82 0.17 16.86 -11.73
N ARG A 83 1.50 16.72 -11.74
CA ARG A 83 2.19 15.54 -11.23
C ARG A 83 2.05 15.40 -9.72
N LEU A 84 2.06 16.52 -8.97
CA LEU A 84 1.81 16.52 -7.52
C LEU A 84 0.39 16.08 -7.18
N LYS A 85 -0.60 16.48 -7.98
CA LYS A 85 -1.99 16.00 -7.85
C LYS A 85 -2.08 14.50 -8.10
N GLN A 86 -1.46 14.00 -9.16
CA GLN A 86 -1.42 12.57 -9.49
C GLN A 86 -0.72 11.75 -8.40
N LEU A 87 0.41 12.24 -7.87
CA LEU A 87 1.14 11.57 -6.78
C LEU A 87 0.31 11.53 -5.50
N GLY A 88 -0.36 12.65 -5.15
CA GLY A 88 -1.27 12.70 -4.01
C GLY A 88 -2.43 11.70 -4.14
N GLN A 89 -3.02 11.59 -5.34
CA GLN A 89 -4.05 10.59 -5.61
C GLN A 89 -3.51 9.15 -5.45
N ALA A 90 -2.33 8.86 -6.01
CA ALA A 90 -1.70 7.55 -5.87
C ALA A 90 -1.50 7.18 -4.39
N ALA A 91 -1.01 8.13 -3.59
CA ALA A 91 -0.80 7.95 -2.16
C ALA A 91 -2.11 7.76 -1.38
N VAL A 92 -3.17 8.50 -1.72
CA VAL A 92 -4.49 8.31 -1.07
C VAL A 92 -5.08 6.94 -1.40
N PHE A 93 -4.83 6.43 -2.58
CA PHE A 93 -5.40 5.17 -3.07
C PHE A 93 -4.52 3.94 -2.84
N HIS A 94 -3.25 4.09 -2.39
CA HIS A 94 -2.32 2.96 -2.29
C HIS A 94 -2.90 1.76 -1.53
N ASP A 95 -3.62 2.03 -0.48
CA ASP A 95 -4.21 1.04 0.43
C ASP A 95 -5.71 0.76 0.19
N ILE A 96 -6.29 1.27 -0.89
CA ILE A 96 -7.74 1.14 -1.16
C ILE A 96 -8.19 -0.32 -1.22
N GLY A 97 -7.33 -1.23 -1.64
CA GLY A 97 -7.60 -2.66 -1.70
C GLY A 97 -7.82 -3.32 -0.34
N LYS A 98 -7.44 -2.67 0.77
CA LYS A 98 -7.74 -3.14 2.13
C LYS A 98 -9.24 -3.18 2.43
N ILE A 99 -10.08 -2.52 1.63
CA ILE A 99 -11.55 -2.68 1.68
C ILE A 99 -11.96 -4.14 1.43
N LEU A 100 -11.21 -4.85 0.58
CA LEU A 100 -11.46 -6.25 0.23
C LEU A 100 -10.71 -7.25 1.12
N VAL A 101 -9.92 -6.80 2.08
CA VAL A 101 -9.28 -7.68 3.06
C VAL A 101 -10.24 -7.90 4.22
N PRO A 102 -10.48 -9.17 4.65
CA PRO A 102 -11.36 -9.45 5.78
C PRO A 102 -10.89 -8.75 7.05
N GLU A 103 -11.86 -8.22 7.79
CA GLU A 103 -11.60 -7.49 9.04
C GLU A 103 -10.87 -8.35 10.07
N VAL A 104 -11.22 -9.62 10.13
CA VAL A 104 -10.58 -10.61 11.00
C VAL A 104 -9.09 -10.79 10.71
N VAL A 105 -8.61 -10.44 9.52
CA VAL A 105 -7.18 -10.48 9.14
C VAL A 105 -6.50 -9.15 9.48
N LEU A 106 -7.18 -8.02 9.25
CA LEU A 106 -6.61 -6.68 9.47
C LEU A 106 -6.50 -6.28 10.94
N ASN A 107 -7.50 -6.62 11.77
CA ASN A 107 -7.66 -6.10 13.13
C ASN A 107 -7.17 -7.07 14.21
N ARG A 108 -6.26 -7.99 13.89
CA ARG A 108 -5.76 -8.94 14.88
C ARG A 108 -4.72 -8.32 15.82
N PRO A 109 -4.79 -8.64 17.13
CA PRO A 109 -3.82 -8.14 18.12
C PRO A 109 -2.50 -8.94 18.15
N ARG A 110 -2.19 -9.71 17.11
CA ARG A 110 -0.97 -10.53 16.98
C ARG A 110 -0.38 -10.42 15.56
N LYS A 111 0.85 -10.90 15.40
CA LYS A 111 1.46 -11.02 14.07
C LYS A 111 0.60 -11.92 13.15
N PRO A 112 0.41 -11.55 11.88
CA PRO A 112 -0.29 -12.39 10.92
C PRO A 112 0.40 -13.74 10.73
N THR A 113 -0.39 -14.80 10.56
CA THR A 113 0.11 -16.10 10.10
C THR A 113 0.58 -16.00 8.64
N PRO A 114 1.36 -16.96 8.12
CA PRO A 114 1.75 -16.98 6.70
C PRO A 114 0.55 -16.87 5.75
N THR A 115 -0.55 -17.56 6.02
CA THR A 115 -1.79 -17.49 5.23
C THR A 115 -2.44 -16.11 5.29
N GLU A 116 -2.50 -15.50 6.48
CA GLU A 116 -3.03 -14.15 6.65
C GLU A 116 -2.14 -13.11 5.98
N MET A 117 -0.82 -13.29 6.04
CA MET A 117 0.15 -12.44 5.35
C MET A 117 -0.02 -12.53 3.84
N PHE A 118 -0.19 -13.74 3.29
CA PHE A 118 -0.50 -13.91 1.86
C PHE A 118 -1.73 -13.11 1.44
N VAL A 119 -2.77 -13.11 2.26
CA VAL A 119 -3.98 -12.32 2.01
C VAL A 119 -3.72 -10.82 2.08
N LEU A 120 -2.96 -10.38 3.08
CA LEU A 120 -2.57 -8.97 3.22
C LEU A 120 -1.76 -8.49 2.00
N HIS A 121 -0.84 -9.32 1.50
CA HIS A 121 -0.04 -9.01 0.32
C HIS A 121 -0.86 -8.88 -0.98
N LYS A 122 -2.14 -9.26 -0.98
CA LYS A 122 -3.03 -9.08 -2.15
C LYS A 122 -3.67 -7.70 -2.23
N HIS A 123 -3.58 -6.86 -1.17
CA HIS A 123 -4.27 -5.57 -1.21
C HIS A 123 -3.82 -4.63 -2.35
N PRO A 124 -2.54 -4.61 -2.83
CA PRO A 124 -2.20 -3.79 -3.97
C PRO A 124 -2.91 -4.25 -5.25
N THR A 125 -2.94 -5.56 -5.49
CA THR A 125 -3.70 -6.17 -6.61
C THR A 125 -5.20 -5.90 -6.47
N PHE A 126 -5.76 -6.00 -5.27
CA PHE A 126 -7.16 -5.66 -5.00
C PHE A 126 -7.44 -4.19 -5.26
N GLY A 127 -6.51 -3.30 -4.91
CA GLY A 127 -6.61 -1.88 -5.19
C GLY A 127 -6.64 -1.59 -6.69
N ALA A 128 -5.74 -2.20 -7.46
CA ALA A 128 -5.72 -2.09 -8.91
C ALA A 128 -7.01 -2.63 -9.55
N MET A 129 -7.55 -3.74 -9.04
CA MET A 129 -8.82 -4.32 -9.48
C MET A 129 -10.01 -3.39 -9.18
N LEU A 130 -10.08 -2.81 -7.98
CA LEU A 130 -11.10 -1.81 -7.63
C LEU A 130 -11.00 -0.58 -8.52
N ALA A 131 -9.79 -0.07 -8.75
CA ALA A 131 -9.57 1.07 -9.62
C ALA A 131 -10.04 0.78 -11.06
N SER A 132 -9.79 -0.43 -11.58
CA SER A 132 -10.30 -0.86 -12.89
C SER A 132 -11.82 -0.98 -12.92
N PHE A 133 -12.42 -1.55 -11.87
CA PHE A 133 -13.86 -1.78 -11.78
C PHE A 133 -14.67 -0.47 -11.70
N PHE A 134 -14.09 0.57 -11.11
CA PHE A 134 -14.70 1.90 -11.01
C PHE A 134 -14.19 2.89 -12.07
N ASP A 135 -13.60 2.39 -13.17
CA ASP A 135 -13.12 3.17 -14.32
C ASP A 135 -12.17 4.31 -13.94
N LEU A 136 -11.32 4.07 -12.89
CA LEU A 136 -10.30 5.04 -12.51
C LEU A 136 -9.14 5.03 -13.53
N PRO A 137 -8.39 6.16 -13.68
CA PRO A 137 -7.29 6.26 -14.63
C PRO A 137 -6.29 5.11 -14.52
N ALA A 138 -5.82 4.60 -15.67
CA ALA A 138 -4.88 3.47 -15.72
C ALA A 138 -3.60 3.75 -14.93
N GLU A 139 -3.11 5.00 -14.96
CA GLU A 139 -1.94 5.43 -14.21
C GLU A 139 -2.15 5.32 -12.69
N LEU A 140 -3.34 5.62 -12.19
CA LEU A 140 -3.66 5.48 -10.77
C LEU A 140 -3.63 4.00 -10.37
N ARG A 141 -4.18 3.13 -11.21
CA ARG A 141 -4.16 1.67 -11.02
C ARG A 141 -2.74 1.13 -10.90
N ILE A 142 -1.85 1.48 -11.83
CA ILE A 142 -0.44 1.07 -11.84
C ILE A 142 0.26 1.55 -10.57
N ARG A 143 0.09 2.81 -10.19
CA ARG A 143 0.74 3.39 -9.01
C ARG A 143 0.26 2.76 -7.71
N THR A 144 -1.02 2.38 -7.63
CA THR A 144 -1.59 1.67 -6.48
C THR A 144 -1.05 0.24 -6.38
N GLN A 145 -0.79 -0.41 -7.52
CA GLN A 145 -0.34 -1.81 -7.58
C GLN A 145 1.08 -2.01 -7.06
N TYR A 146 1.99 -1.06 -7.29
CA TYR A 146 3.43 -1.28 -7.15
C TYR A 146 4.07 -0.62 -5.92
N HIS A 147 3.30 -0.09 -4.98
CA HIS A 147 3.84 0.58 -3.79
C HIS A 147 4.53 -0.35 -2.79
N HIS A 148 4.46 -1.66 -2.97
CA HIS A 148 5.19 -2.67 -2.20
C HIS A 148 6.28 -3.39 -3.01
N GLU A 149 6.56 -2.92 -4.23
CA GLU A 149 7.75 -3.37 -4.93
C GLU A 149 9.00 -2.82 -4.23
N ARG A 150 10.09 -3.59 -4.21
CA ARG A 150 11.33 -3.20 -3.55
C ARG A 150 12.40 -2.90 -4.59
N TRP A 151 13.28 -1.96 -4.28
CA TRP A 151 14.38 -1.59 -5.16
C TRP A 151 15.25 -2.79 -5.56
N ASP A 152 15.42 -3.76 -4.66
CA ASP A 152 16.18 -5.00 -4.87
C ASP A 152 15.41 -6.12 -5.62
N GLY A 153 14.18 -5.87 -6.05
CA GLY A 153 13.33 -6.83 -6.77
C GLY A 153 12.71 -7.93 -5.88
N LYS A 154 12.85 -7.83 -4.56
CA LYS A 154 12.27 -8.81 -3.62
C LYS A 154 10.89 -8.37 -3.10
N GLY A 155 10.27 -7.41 -3.77
CA GLY A 155 8.94 -6.90 -3.46
C GLY A 155 7.80 -7.72 -4.04
N TYR A 156 6.63 -7.17 -4.02
CA TYR A 156 5.42 -7.75 -4.60
C TYR A 156 4.52 -6.64 -5.19
N PRO A 157 3.63 -6.95 -6.14
CA PRO A 157 3.18 -8.29 -6.56
C PRO A 157 4.02 -8.94 -7.68
N GLU A 158 4.85 -8.22 -8.41
CA GLU A 158 5.52 -8.70 -9.62
C GLU A 158 7.03 -8.85 -9.49
N GLY A 159 7.63 -8.32 -8.42
CA GLY A 159 9.08 -8.37 -8.19
C GLY A 159 9.85 -7.43 -9.11
N LEU A 160 9.27 -6.27 -9.44
CA LEU A 160 9.96 -5.23 -10.21
C LEU A 160 11.16 -4.70 -9.41
N ALA A 161 12.26 -4.37 -10.12
CA ALA A 161 13.48 -3.89 -9.50
C ALA A 161 13.89 -2.50 -10.01
N GLY A 162 14.54 -1.73 -9.17
CA GLY A 162 15.17 -0.48 -9.55
C GLY A 162 14.21 0.50 -10.23
N LYS A 163 14.58 0.98 -11.41
CA LYS A 163 13.81 1.96 -12.19
C LYS A 163 12.61 1.39 -12.93
N ASP A 164 12.44 0.08 -12.99
CA ASP A 164 11.25 -0.57 -13.54
C ASP A 164 10.03 -0.33 -12.63
N ILE A 165 10.28 -0.03 -11.33
CA ILE A 165 9.24 0.43 -10.42
C ILE A 165 8.91 1.88 -10.76
N PRO A 166 7.64 2.25 -11.03
CA PRO A 166 7.24 3.63 -11.31
C PRO A 166 7.69 4.60 -10.21
N LEU A 167 8.28 5.74 -10.57
CA LEU A 167 8.83 6.69 -9.59
C LEU A 167 7.81 7.09 -8.51
N MET A 168 6.55 7.33 -8.87
CA MET A 168 5.52 7.68 -7.89
C MET A 168 5.24 6.54 -6.90
N ALA A 169 5.37 5.27 -7.32
CA ALA A 169 5.23 4.13 -6.41
C ALA A 169 6.40 4.06 -5.43
N ARG A 170 7.64 4.32 -5.90
CA ARG A 170 8.84 4.41 -5.02
C ARG A 170 8.71 5.54 -3.99
N ILE A 171 8.17 6.70 -4.38
CA ILE A 171 7.93 7.82 -3.45
C ILE A 171 6.86 7.43 -2.42
N VAL A 172 5.75 6.84 -2.85
CA VAL A 172 4.68 6.40 -1.93
C VAL A 172 5.20 5.36 -0.95
N GLN A 173 6.04 4.41 -1.39
CA GLN A 173 6.63 3.38 -0.53
C GLN A 173 7.44 3.96 0.63
N VAL A 174 8.30 4.95 0.37
CA VAL A 174 9.10 5.61 1.43
C VAL A 174 8.18 6.34 2.41
N ALA A 175 7.22 7.11 1.89
CA ALA A 175 6.26 7.87 2.70
C ALA A 175 5.34 6.95 3.54
N ASP A 176 4.88 5.83 2.96
CA ASP A 176 4.08 4.80 3.65
C ASP A 176 4.86 4.18 4.82
N THR A 177 6.10 3.76 4.54
CA THR A 177 6.95 3.13 5.56
C THR A 177 7.27 4.12 6.68
N TYR A 178 7.58 5.36 6.35
CA TYR A 178 7.82 6.41 7.35
C TYR A 178 6.59 6.62 8.25
N ASP A 179 5.41 6.89 7.67
CA ASP A 179 4.18 7.07 8.44
C ASP A 179 3.85 5.84 9.28
N ALA A 180 4.07 4.65 8.73
CA ALA A 180 3.87 3.42 9.47
C ALA A 180 4.79 3.31 10.70
N MET A 181 5.98 3.87 10.69
CA MET A 181 6.93 3.87 11.82
C MET A 181 6.58 4.91 12.87
N VAL A 182 6.24 6.13 12.48
CA VAL A 182 6.03 7.25 13.42
C VAL A 182 4.59 7.39 13.92
N ALA A 183 3.62 6.72 13.29
CA ALA A 183 2.22 6.81 13.70
C ALA A 183 1.98 6.24 15.11
N THR A 184 1.34 7.04 15.96
CA THR A 184 1.00 6.70 17.36
C THR A 184 -0.37 6.01 17.50
N ASP A 185 -1.13 5.91 16.43
CA ASP A 185 -2.49 5.36 16.40
C ASP A 185 -2.53 3.81 16.31
N ARG A 186 -1.38 3.15 16.45
CA ARG A 186 -1.25 1.67 16.44
C ARG A 186 -1.07 1.13 17.86
N PRO A 187 -2.09 0.50 18.47
CA PRO A 187 -2.10 0.13 19.88
C PRO A 187 -1.07 -0.94 20.28
N TYR A 188 -0.47 -1.63 19.29
CA TYR A 188 0.40 -2.79 19.56
C TYR A 188 1.87 -2.54 19.23
N ARG A 189 2.25 -1.32 18.85
CA ARG A 189 3.63 -0.96 18.51
C ARG A 189 3.97 0.41 19.08
N LYS A 190 5.12 0.49 19.77
CA LYS A 190 5.71 1.79 20.11
C LYS A 190 6.07 2.52 18.81
N ALA A 191 5.62 3.76 18.66
CA ALA A 191 6.00 4.60 17.54
C ALA A 191 7.51 4.89 17.63
N HIS A 192 8.18 4.91 16.48
CA HIS A 192 9.56 5.39 16.37
C HIS A 192 9.57 6.90 16.48
N THR A 193 10.66 7.44 17.00
CA THR A 193 10.99 8.87 16.83
C THR A 193 11.26 9.16 15.37
N HIS A 194 11.28 10.44 15.00
CA HIS A 194 11.69 10.85 13.66
C HIS A 194 13.07 10.32 13.30
N ALA A 195 14.05 10.53 14.18
CA ALA A 195 15.44 10.08 13.97
C ALA A 195 15.56 8.56 13.78
N GLU A 196 14.85 7.76 14.59
CA GLU A 196 14.81 6.30 14.43
C GLU A 196 14.22 5.90 13.07
N ALA A 197 13.16 6.57 12.63
CA ALA A 197 12.54 6.28 11.35
C ALA A 197 13.44 6.64 10.16
N ILE A 198 14.12 7.80 10.22
CA ILE A 198 15.09 8.21 9.19
C ILE A 198 16.28 7.24 9.14
N ALA A 199 16.82 6.84 10.30
CA ALA A 199 17.90 5.86 10.36
C ALA A 199 17.51 4.52 9.72
N GLU A 200 16.29 4.07 9.94
CA GLU A 200 15.76 2.85 9.32
C GLU A 200 15.63 2.99 7.79
N LEU A 201 15.11 4.12 7.29
CA LEU A 201 15.01 4.37 5.86
C LEU A 201 16.40 4.38 5.20
N LEU A 202 17.38 5.04 5.82
CA LEU A 202 18.76 5.09 5.32
C LEU A 202 19.41 3.71 5.31
N ARG A 203 19.17 2.88 6.32
CA ARG A 203 19.69 1.51 6.39
C ARG A 203 19.18 0.64 5.23
N GLU A 204 17.96 0.86 4.80
CA GLU A 204 17.32 0.09 3.72
C GLU A 204 17.48 0.75 2.34
N ALA A 205 18.28 1.81 2.22
CA ALA A 205 18.62 2.45 0.96
C ALA A 205 19.36 1.47 0.02
N GLY A 206 18.93 1.40 -1.23
CA GLY A 206 19.50 0.47 -2.22
C GLY A 206 19.02 -0.99 -2.08
N THR A 207 18.28 -1.31 -1.01
CA THR A 207 17.64 -2.62 -0.82
C THR A 207 16.12 -2.51 -0.95
N GLN A 208 15.44 -2.04 0.07
CA GLN A 208 13.99 -1.83 -0.01
C GLN A 208 13.65 -0.56 -0.80
N PHE A 209 14.40 0.52 -0.61
CA PHE A 209 14.07 1.85 -1.11
C PHE A 209 15.05 2.34 -2.17
N ASP A 210 14.56 3.16 -3.08
CA ASP A 210 15.37 3.96 -3.99
C ASP A 210 16.17 5.01 -3.18
N PRO A 211 17.52 5.00 -3.23
CA PRO A 211 18.34 5.95 -2.50
C PRO A 211 18.02 7.41 -2.82
N HIS A 212 17.74 7.73 -4.08
CA HIS A 212 17.41 9.11 -4.48
C HIS A 212 16.06 9.57 -3.93
N VAL A 213 15.10 8.63 -3.74
CA VAL A 213 13.82 8.96 -3.11
C VAL A 213 14.01 9.23 -1.63
N ILE A 214 14.89 8.48 -0.95
CA ILE A 214 15.19 8.73 0.47
C ILE A 214 15.85 10.10 0.64
N GLU A 215 16.85 10.45 -0.16
CA GLU A 215 17.50 11.76 -0.14
C GLU A 215 16.46 12.88 -0.26
N ALA A 216 15.65 12.83 -1.32
CA ALA A 216 14.60 13.82 -1.55
C ALA A 216 13.54 13.85 -0.43
N PHE A 217 13.23 12.70 0.19
CA PHE A 217 12.31 12.63 1.32
C PHE A 217 12.86 13.32 2.56
N ILE A 218 14.12 13.06 2.90
CA ILE A 218 14.80 13.68 4.05
C ILE A 218 14.88 15.20 3.87
N ASP A 219 15.12 15.69 2.66
CA ASP A 219 15.17 17.12 2.35
C ASP A 219 13.83 17.85 2.53
N THR A 220 12.73 17.11 2.68
CA THR A 220 11.43 17.75 2.97
C THR A 220 11.26 18.19 4.42
N PHE A 221 12.13 17.76 5.34
CA PHE A 221 12.08 18.12 6.76
C PHE A 221 12.93 19.35 7.05
N PRO A 222 12.51 20.23 7.98
CA PRO A 222 13.35 21.35 8.44
C PRO A 222 14.68 20.85 9.03
N GLU A 223 15.73 21.69 8.93
CA GLU A 223 17.06 21.35 9.47
C GLU A 223 17.04 21.01 10.97
N GLU A 224 16.14 21.66 11.74
CA GLU A 224 15.94 21.40 13.16
C GLU A 224 15.40 19.99 13.46
N GLU A 225 14.62 19.42 12.55
CA GLU A 225 14.10 18.06 12.67
C GLU A 225 15.09 17.01 12.15
N LYS A 226 16.03 17.40 11.28
CA LYS A 226 17.06 16.49 10.76
C LYS A 226 18.14 16.17 11.80
N ALA A 227 18.32 17.02 12.81
CA ALA A 227 19.36 16.92 13.84
C ALA A 227 18.90 16.18 15.12
N ASN A 228 17.62 15.88 15.29
CA ASN A 228 17.01 15.20 16.43
C ASN A 228 16.50 13.81 16.04
#